data_ab44aac0c266fd1b151befc982e0a5ef
#
_entry.id   ab44aac0c266fd1b151befc982e0a5ef
#
_cell.length_a   1.000
_cell.length_b   1.000
_cell.length_c   1.000
_cell.angle_alpha   90.00
_cell.angle_beta   90.00
_cell.angle_gamma   90.00
#
_symmetry.space_group_name_H-M   'P 1'
#
loop_
_entity.id
_entity.type
_entity.pdbx_description
1 polymer ?
#
loop_
_entity_poly.entity_id
_entity_poly.type
_entity_poly.pdbx_seq_one_letter_code
_entity_poly.pdbx_strand_id
1 'polypeptide(L)'
;TPLIEISYHPSYFTKILEDNYCEHYDGKSFTEYCEWDESQALYYIFTSQYGVQATLDYYDLIFKEQEEHVFISIGDTTTEALHKAGVKDVIQVEQDNRYGVIEWFKKEKERLDAARPQYEHSYELFEKMNLDNYDQELADFVYRYENRLVFYPHSSLSPEDIPLALQELGFNVLSAVVYNNELPKNPRCVNLNHFKRIVFTSPSTIDNFIKLYGKLPENTEFITRGPITQAHLEEVLKVKNKK
;
A
#
# COMPACT_ATOMS: atom_id res chain seq x y z
N THR A 1 -20.99 10.52 13.38
CA THR A 1 -20.68 9.13 13.86
C THR A 1 -19.80 8.48 12.82
N PRO A 2 -18.62 7.99 13.17
CA PRO A 2 -17.79 7.29 12.23
C PRO A 2 -18.50 6.03 11.73
N LEU A 3 -18.49 5.81 10.43
CA LEU A 3 -19.03 4.59 9.79
C LEU A 3 -17.94 3.52 9.63
N ILE A 4 -16.73 3.81 10.08
CA ILE A 4 -15.58 2.93 10.01
C ILE A 4 -14.89 2.94 11.36
N GLU A 5 -14.61 1.76 11.87
CA GLU A 5 -13.68 1.49 12.96
C GLU A 5 -12.42 0.84 12.38
N ILE A 6 -11.27 1.29 12.80
CA ILE A 6 -9.99 0.73 12.36
C ILE A 6 -9.46 -0.16 13.48
N SER A 7 -9.27 -1.44 13.17
CA SER A 7 -8.59 -2.37 14.05
C SER A 7 -7.23 -2.75 13.46
N TYR A 8 -6.19 -2.65 14.29
CA TYR A 8 -4.82 -3.01 13.93
C TYR A 8 -4.52 -4.44 14.39
N HIS A 9 -3.84 -5.20 13.55
CA HIS A 9 -3.53 -6.61 13.83
C HIS A 9 -2.01 -6.86 13.86
N PRO A 10 -1.35 -6.69 14.99
CA PRO A 10 0.10 -6.88 15.12
C PRO A 10 0.56 -8.30 14.77
N SER A 11 -0.25 -9.30 15.14
CA SER A 11 0.05 -10.70 14.85
C SER A 11 -0.03 -11.06 13.36
N TYR A 12 -0.57 -10.18 12.53
CA TYR A 12 -0.63 -10.38 11.09
C TYR A 12 0.72 -10.16 10.41
N PHE A 13 1.55 -9.24 10.89
CA PHE A 13 2.87 -9.05 10.30
C PHE A 13 3.69 -10.34 10.28
N THR A 14 3.81 -11.02 11.41
CA THR A 14 4.55 -12.28 11.50
C THR A 14 3.89 -13.40 10.69
N LYS A 15 2.57 -13.52 10.75
CA LYS A 15 1.86 -14.62 10.11
C LYS A 15 1.72 -14.46 8.59
N ILE A 16 1.59 -13.24 8.08
CA ILE A 16 1.51 -12.99 6.63
C ILE A 16 2.87 -13.14 5.98
N LEU A 17 3.93 -12.78 6.67
CA LEU A 17 5.28 -13.11 6.24
C LEU A 17 5.46 -14.63 6.09
N GLU A 18 4.95 -15.41 7.02
CA GLU A 18 4.97 -16.88 6.95
C GLU A 18 4.08 -17.43 5.81
N ASP A 19 2.85 -16.96 5.66
CA ASP A 19 1.85 -17.53 4.72
C ASP A 19 2.04 -17.06 3.27
N ASN A 20 2.29 -15.77 3.01
CA ASN A 20 2.42 -15.24 1.64
C ASN A 20 3.78 -15.52 1.00
N TYR A 21 4.81 -15.68 1.79
CA TYR A 21 6.14 -15.97 1.29
C TYR A 21 6.26 -17.40 0.73
N CYS A 22 5.52 -18.35 1.31
CA CYS A 22 5.55 -19.75 0.87
C CYS A 22 4.79 -20.01 -0.44
N GLU A 23 3.79 -19.21 -0.79
CA GLU A 23 2.97 -19.46 -1.99
C GLU A 23 3.55 -18.87 -3.29
N HIS A 24 4.44 -17.88 -3.20
CA HIS A 24 4.92 -17.13 -4.38
C HIS A 24 6.34 -17.49 -4.85
N TYR A 25 7.08 -18.31 -4.10
CA TYR A 25 8.44 -18.73 -4.45
C TYR A 25 8.56 -20.26 -4.58
N ASP A 26 8.26 -20.82 -5.75
CA ASP A 26 8.62 -22.17 -6.26
C ASP A 26 8.68 -23.32 -5.22
N GLY A 27 7.81 -23.33 -4.21
CA GLY A 27 7.69 -24.44 -3.26
C GLY A 27 8.90 -24.62 -2.30
N LYS A 28 9.76 -23.62 -2.17
CA LYS A 28 10.81 -23.63 -1.15
C LYS A 28 10.28 -23.14 0.18
N SER A 29 10.69 -23.77 1.28
CA SER A 29 10.21 -23.44 2.60
C SER A 29 10.73 -22.06 3.07
N PHE A 30 9.91 -21.38 3.87
CA PHE A 30 10.24 -20.10 4.51
C PHE A 30 11.63 -20.08 5.18
N THR A 31 12.06 -21.19 5.76
CA THR A 31 13.37 -21.33 6.42
C THR A 31 14.57 -21.24 5.48
N GLU A 32 14.38 -21.40 4.16
CA GLU A 32 15.45 -21.25 3.15
C GLU A 32 15.57 -19.82 2.61
N TYR A 33 14.58 -18.94 2.89
CA TYR A 33 14.51 -17.55 2.43
C TYR A 33 14.48 -16.51 3.57
N CYS A 34 14.66 -16.95 4.82
CA CYS A 34 14.61 -16.10 6.02
C CYS A 34 15.75 -15.06 6.16
N GLU A 35 16.36 -14.63 5.07
CA GLU A 35 17.29 -13.50 5.08
C GLU A 35 16.62 -12.16 4.73
N TRP A 36 15.31 -12.16 4.50
CA TRP A 36 14.57 -10.96 4.10
C TRP A 36 13.70 -10.46 5.24
N ASP A 37 14.12 -9.39 5.88
CA ASP A 37 13.25 -8.62 6.74
C ASP A 37 12.71 -7.38 5.99
N GLU A 38 11.68 -6.76 6.50
CA GLU A 38 11.05 -5.57 5.90
C GLU A 38 12.00 -4.38 5.83
N SER A 39 13.02 -4.34 6.67
CA SER A 39 14.07 -3.32 6.65
C SER A 39 14.88 -3.32 5.37
N GLN A 40 14.84 -4.44 4.63
CA GLN A 40 15.56 -4.60 3.36
C GLN A 40 14.76 -4.11 2.15
N ALA A 41 13.47 -3.75 2.31
CA ALA A 41 12.71 -3.21 1.20
C ALA A 41 13.28 -1.85 0.76
N LEU A 42 13.47 -1.69 -0.53
CA LEU A 42 13.88 -0.42 -1.09
C LEU A 42 12.69 0.56 -1.16
N TYR A 43 11.51 0.07 -1.50
CA TYR A 43 10.31 0.88 -1.72
C TYR A 43 9.25 0.57 -0.68
N TYR A 44 8.68 1.62 -0.10
CA TYR A 44 7.57 1.54 0.86
C TYR A 44 6.37 2.28 0.31
N ILE A 45 5.28 1.56 0.01
CA ILE A 45 4.06 2.16 -0.54
C ILE A 45 3.02 2.33 0.56
N PHE A 46 2.56 3.55 0.78
CA PHE A 46 1.48 3.84 1.69
C PHE A 46 0.28 4.44 0.96
N THR A 47 -0.85 3.74 1.01
CA THR A 47 -2.12 4.16 0.41
C THR A 47 -3.10 4.72 1.42
N SER A 48 -2.72 4.78 2.70
CA SER A 48 -3.53 5.38 3.76
C SER A 48 -2.69 5.77 4.99
N GLN A 49 -3.16 6.78 5.73
CA GLN A 49 -2.60 7.15 7.02
C GLN A 49 -2.66 6.01 8.05
N TYR A 50 -3.61 5.08 7.92
CA TYR A 50 -3.74 3.94 8.84
C TYR A 50 -2.67 2.88 8.59
N GLY A 51 -2.27 2.71 7.32
CA GLY A 51 -1.10 1.89 6.99
C GLY A 51 0.19 2.46 7.59
N VAL A 52 0.38 3.78 7.50
CA VAL A 52 1.50 4.47 8.15
C VAL A 52 1.48 4.24 9.66
N GLN A 53 0.33 4.45 10.32
CA GLN A 53 0.21 4.28 11.77
C GLN A 53 0.47 2.83 12.20
N ALA A 54 -0.09 1.84 11.50
CA ALA A 54 0.15 0.44 11.79
C ALA A 54 1.63 0.09 11.67
N THR A 55 2.29 0.56 10.60
CA THR A 55 3.72 0.33 10.40
C THR A 55 4.55 1.02 11.49
N LEU A 56 4.21 2.25 11.88
CA LEU A 56 4.89 2.98 12.94
C LEU A 56 4.78 2.25 14.29
N ASP A 57 3.62 1.68 14.59
CA ASP A 57 3.36 0.98 15.86
C ASP A 57 4.13 -0.35 15.98
N TYR A 58 4.46 -1.00 14.85
CA TYR A 58 5.06 -2.34 14.84
C TYR A 58 6.45 -2.41 14.19
N TYR A 59 6.79 -1.41 13.37
CA TYR A 59 7.98 -1.39 12.53
C TYR A 59 8.61 0.00 12.47
N ASP A 60 8.79 0.65 13.60
CA ASP A 60 9.30 2.02 13.67
C ASP A 60 10.75 2.18 13.14
N LEU A 61 11.50 1.08 13.03
CA LEU A 61 12.88 1.09 12.52
C LEU A 61 12.98 1.64 11.11
N ILE A 62 12.07 1.27 10.20
CA ILE A 62 12.10 1.76 8.80
C ILE A 62 11.96 3.28 8.70
N PHE A 63 11.29 3.91 9.69
CA PHE A 63 11.19 5.38 9.73
C PHE A 63 12.42 6.05 10.35
N LYS A 64 13.32 5.30 10.97
CA LYS A 64 14.56 5.79 11.56
C LYS A 64 15.73 5.68 10.58
N GLU A 65 15.75 4.65 9.75
CA GLU A 65 16.80 4.34 8.77
C GLU A 65 16.43 4.81 7.35
N GLN A 66 15.93 6.06 7.23
CA GLN A 66 15.29 6.58 6.01
C GLN A 66 16.20 6.75 4.81
N GLU A 67 17.51 6.92 5.01
CA GLU A 67 18.44 7.28 3.94
C GLU A 67 18.56 6.18 2.88
N GLU A 68 18.15 4.97 3.23
CA GLU A 68 18.20 3.80 2.36
C GLU A 68 16.89 3.47 1.68
N HIS A 69 15.80 4.14 2.02
CA HIS A 69 14.43 3.78 1.64
C HIS A 69 13.73 4.85 0.81
N VAL A 70 12.88 4.40 -0.11
CA VAL A 70 12.04 5.26 -0.94
C VAL A 70 10.59 5.17 -0.45
N PHE A 71 10.10 6.24 0.16
CA PHE A 71 8.73 6.30 0.68
C PHE A 71 7.78 6.90 -0.35
N ILE A 72 6.73 6.15 -0.72
CA ILE A 72 5.77 6.53 -1.74
C ILE A 72 4.39 6.64 -1.09
N SER A 73 3.75 7.79 -1.25
CA SER A 73 2.40 8.06 -0.75
C SER A 73 1.40 8.27 -1.88
N ILE A 74 0.15 7.85 -1.63
CA ILE A 74 -0.93 7.98 -2.62
C ILE A 74 -1.52 9.39 -2.68
N GLY A 75 -1.33 10.22 -1.65
CA GLY A 75 -1.92 11.56 -1.61
C GLY A 75 -1.68 12.29 -0.28
N ASP A 76 -2.14 13.54 -0.19
CA ASP A 76 -1.80 14.51 0.86
C ASP A 76 -1.93 13.97 2.29
N THR A 77 -3.06 13.34 2.62
CA THR A 77 -3.31 12.81 3.98
C THR A 77 -2.28 11.75 4.39
N THR A 78 -1.85 10.93 3.44
CA THR A 78 -0.84 9.88 3.68
C THR A 78 0.55 10.48 3.75
N THR A 79 0.85 11.46 2.89
CA THR A 79 2.09 12.23 2.92
C THR A 79 2.28 12.94 4.28
N GLU A 80 1.23 13.62 4.76
CA GLU A 80 1.26 14.25 6.08
C GLU A 80 1.48 13.24 7.22
N ALA A 81 0.89 12.05 7.12
CA ALA A 81 1.08 10.99 8.11
C ALA A 81 2.53 10.50 8.14
N LEU A 82 3.16 10.32 6.97
CA LEU A 82 4.58 9.95 6.86
C LEU A 82 5.49 11.04 7.44
N HIS A 83 5.23 12.32 7.13
CA HIS A 83 6.00 13.41 7.73
C HIS A 83 5.85 13.46 9.26
N LYS A 84 4.66 13.20 9.79
CA LYS A 84 4.43 13.09 11.25
C LYS A 84 5.15 11.90 11.88
N ALA A 85 5.32 10.80 11.12
CA ALA A 85 6.12 9.64 11.53
C ALA A 85 7.64 9.91 11.45
N GLY A 86 8.05 11.08 10.93
CA GLY A 86 9.44 11.51 10.88
C GLY A 86 10.10 11.34 9.51
N VAL A 87 9.41 10.80 8.50
CA VAL A 87 9.94 10.66 7.14
C VAL A 87 10.12 12.04 6.51
N LYS A 88 11.33 12.35 6.03
CA LYS A 88 11.66 13.65 5.44
C LYS A 88 11.32 13.71 3.96
N ASP A 89 11.75 12.69 3.23
CA ASP A 89 11.64 12.61 1.78
C ASP A 89 10.53 11.63 1.41
N VAL A 90 9.39 12.15 0.97
CA VAL A 90 8.21 11.38 0.56
C VAL A 90 7.89 11.71 -0.89
N ILE A 91 7.79 10.70 -1.71
CA ILE A 91 7.29 10.83 -3.08
C ILE A 91 5.78 10.66 -3.08
N GLN A 92 5.06 11.76 -3.27
CA GLN A 92 3.62 11.70 -3.51
C GLN A 92 3.37 11.48 -4.99
N VAL A 93 2.55 10.46 -5.34
CA VAL A 93 2.20 10.20 -6.74
C VAL A 93 1.31 11.31 -7.32
N GLU A 94 1.43 11.55 -8.65
CA GLU A 94 0.73 12.65 -9.32
C GLU A 94 -0.81 12.50 -9.28
N GLN A 95 -1.31 11.27 -9.30
CA GLN A 95 -2.73 10.96 -9.18
C GLN A 95 -2.96 10.24 -7.86
N ASP A 96 -3.77 10.81 -6.99
CA ASP A 96 -4.08 10.30 -5.65
C ASP A 96 -4.98 9.03 -5.67
N ASN A 97 -4.56 8.05 -6.45
CA ASN A 97 -5.22 6.76 -6.60
C ASN A 97 -4.21 5.65 -6.97
N ARG A 98 -4.69 4.39 -6.99
CA ARG A 98 -3.86 3.21 -7.31
C ARG A 98 -3.16 3.29 -8.67
N TYR A 99 -3.77 3.93 -9.66
CA TYR A 99 -3.17 4.08 -10.98
C TYR A 99 -1.96 5.01 -10.97
N GLY A 100 -1.99 6.04 -10.12
CA GLY A 100 -0.83 6.91 -9.90
C GLY A 100 0.36 6.16 -9.33
N VAL A 101 0.13 5.24 -8.39
CA VAL A 101 1.18 4.35 -7.85
C VAL A 101 1.77 3.47 -8.95
N ILE A 102 0.91 2.78 -9.71
CA ILE A 102 1.35 1.88 -10.79
C ILE A 102 2.13 2.66 -11.87
N GLU A 103 1.67 3.85 -12.24
CA GLU A 103 2.34 4.68 -13.23
C GLU A 103 3.72 5.18 -12.77
N TRP A 104 3.85 5.50 -11.48
CA TRP A 104 5.13 5.83 -10.90
C TRP A 104 6.12 4.67 -11.01
N PHE A 105 5.70 3.45 -10.69
CA PHE A 105 6.55 2.26 -10.78
C PHE A 105 6.91 1.86 -12.22
N LYS A 106 6.07 2.16 -13.22
CA LYS A 106 6.44 2.02 -14.63
C LYS A 106 7.62 2.91 -15.00
N LYS A 107 7.55 4.20 -14.62
CA LYS A 107 8.63 5.15 -14.85
C LYS A 107 9.91 4.73 -14.10
N GLU A 108 9.75 4.24 -12.88
CA GLU A 108 10.88 3.76 -12.09
C GLU A 108 11.53 2.51 -12.69
N LYS A 109 10.75 1.58 -13.21
CA LYS A 109 11.26 0.43 -13.98
C LYS A 109 12.08 0.88 -15.17
N GLU A 110 11.58 1.82 -15.97
CA GLU A 110 12.30 2.36 -17.12
C GLU A 110 13.64 3.01 -16.71
N ARG A 111 13.65 3.73 -15.58
CA ARG A 111 14.87 4.33 -15.02
C ARG A 111 15.88 3.26 -14.60
N LEU A 112 15.44 2.23 -13.90
CA LEU A 112 16.30 1.11 -13.46
C LEU A 112 16.82 0.32 -14.65
N ASP A 113 15.98 0.00 -15.64
CA ASP A 113 16.40 -0.75 -16.84
C ASP A 113 17.38 0.05 -17.69
N ALA A 114 17.25 1.38 -17.75
CA ALA A 114 18.21 2.23 -18.43
C ALA A 114 19.58 2.32 -17.72
N ALA A 115 19.60 2.20 -16.39
CA ALA A 115 20.83 2.21 -15.60
C ALA A 115 21.58 0.86 -15.62
N ARG A 116 20.88 -0.24 -15.91
CA ARG A 116 21.41 -1.61 -15.86
C ARG A 116 22.74 -1.83 -16.58
N PRO A 117 22.94 -1.42 -17.84
CA PRO A 117 24.19 -1.70 -18.55
C PRO A 117 25.42 -1.09 -17.88
N GLN A 118 25.26 0.05 -17.21
CA GLN A 118 26.36 0.73 -16.53
C GLN A 118 26.80 -0.06 -15.29
N TYR A 119 25.86 -0.67 -14.57
CA TYR A 119 26.13 -1.41 -13.33
C TYR A 119 26.60 -2.84 -13.61
N GLU A 120 26.05 -3.52 -14.62
CA GLU A 120 26.53 -4.84 -15.05
C GLU A 120 28.01 -4.76 -15.47
N HIS A 121 28.39 -3.72 -16.20
CA HIS A 121 29.78 -3.50 -16.60
C HIS A 121 30.69 -3.23 -15.38
N SER A 122 30.22 -2.45 -14.42
CA SER A 122 30.97 -2.16 -13.19
C SER A 122 31.14 -3.41 -12.33
N TYR A 123 30.10 -4.25 -12.22
CA TYR A 123 30.15 -5.52 -11.49
C TYR A 123 31.11 -6.52 -12.14
N GLU A 124 31.09 -6.69 -13.46
CA GLU A 124 32.05 -7.53 -14.20
C GLU A 124 33.50 -7.05 -14.04
N LEU A 125 33.74 -5.73 -14.02
CA LEU A 125 35.07 -5.19 -13.75
C LEU A 125 35.52 -5.49 -12.32
N PHE A 126 34.61 -5.35 -11.35
CA PHE A 126 34.85 -5.64 -9.96
C PHE A 126 35.23 -7.10 -9.73
N GLU A 127 34.49 -8.08 -10.28
CA GLU A 127 34.82 -9.51 -10.20
C GLU A 127 36.19 -9.81 -10.82
N LYS A 128 36.52 -9.18 -11.96
CA LYS A 128 37.81 -9.38 -12.66
C LYS A 128 39.00 -8.78 -11.93
N MET A 129 38.79 -7.72 -11.15
CA MET A 129 39.89 -7.00 -10.49
C MET A 129 40.25 -7.56 -9.12
N ASN A 130 39.44 -8.47 -8.55
CA ASN A 130 39.70 -9.13 -7.26
C ASN A 130 40.12 -8.13 -6.16
N LEU A 131 39.44 -6.99 -6.09
CA LEU A 131 39.80 -5.86 -5.22
C LEU A 131 39.38 -6.15 -3.78
N ASP A 132 40.36 -6.08 -2.87
CA ASP A 132 40.12 -6.14 -1.41
C ASP A 132 39.34 -4.93 -0.87
N ASN A 133 39.14 -3.89 -1.65
CA ASN A 133 38.30 -2.75 -1.34
C ASN A 133 36.94 -2.92 -2.03
N TYR A 134 36.03 -3.50 -1.29
CA TYR A 134 34.62 -3.61 -1.63
C TYR A 134 34.03 -2.21 -1.71
N ASP A 135 33.58 -1.82 -2.89
CA ASP A 135 32.76 -0.62 -3.03
C ASP A 135 31.36 -0.95 -2.51
N GLN A 136 31.12 -0.68 -1.22
CA GLN A 136 29.88 -1.02 -0.52
C GLN A 136 28.70 -0.35 -1.22
N GLU A 137 28.85 0.91 -1.68
CA GLU A 137 27.77 1.65 -2.36
C GLU A 137 27.33 0.94 -3.66
N LEU A 138 28.30 0.43 -4.42
CA LEU A 138 28.02 -0.30 -5.67
C LEU A 138 27.35 -1.64 -5.38
N ALA A 139 27.81 -2.37 -4.38
CA ALA A 139 27.23 -3.65 -3.99
C ALA A 139 25.79 -3.48 -3.48
N ASP A 140 25.54 -2.49 -2.64
CA ASP A 140 24.22 -2.14 -2.12
C ASP A 140 23.29 -1.70 -3.26
N PHE A 141 23.81 -0.93 -4.23
CA PHE A 141 23.01 -0.56 -5.39
C PHE A 141 22.65 -1.77 -6.25
N VAL A 142 23.59 -2.66 -6.56
CA VAL A 142 23.35 -3.88 -7.36
C VAL A 142 22.34 -4.77 -6.64
N TYR A 143 22.51 -4.95 -5.34
CA TYR A 143 21.59 -5.71 -4.51
C TYR A 143 20.16 -5.14 -4.57
N ARG A 144 20.00 -3.83 -4.37
CA ARG A 144 18.69 -3.14 -4.43
C ARG A 144 18.08 -3.22 -5.82
N TYR A 145 18.91 -3.09 -6.86
CA TYR A 145 18.48 -3.21 -8.25
C TYR A 145 17.93 -4.61 -8.57
N GLU A 146 18.67 -5.66 -8.18
CA GLU A 146 18.29 -7.05 -8.45
C GLU A 146 17.04 -7.46 -7.67
N ASN A 147 16.94 -7.04 -6.43
CA ASN A 147 15.85 -7.45 -5.56
C ASN A 147 14.56 -6.66 -5.77
N ARG A 148 14.62 -5.37 -6.16
CA ARG A 148 13.44 -4.52 -6.42
C ARG A 148 12.31 -4.73 -5.41
N LEU A 149 12.66 -4.91 -4.12
CA LEU A 149 11.70 -5.27 -3.09
C LEU A 149 10.83 -4.07 -2.72
N VAL A 150 9.52 -4.30 -2.70
CA VAL A 150 8.49 -3.33 -2.36
C VAL A 150 7.72 -3.82 -1.15
N PHE A 151 7.67 -3.04 -0.09
CA PHE A 151 6.77 -3.29 1.04
C PHE A 151 5.48 -2.49 0.88
N TYR A 152 4.34 -3.18 0.92
CA TYR A 152 3.02 -2.60 0.74
C TYR A 152 2.10 -2.96 1.92
N PRO A 153 2.11 -2.18 3.03
CA PRO A 153 1.17 -2.33 4.13
C PRO A 153 -0.20 -1.74 3.76
N HIS A 154 -1.24 -2.55 3.82
CA HIS A 154 -2.56 -2.15 3.35
C HIS A 154 -3.71 -2.69 4.22
N SER A 155 -4.93 -2.29 3.89
CA SER A 155 -6.16 -2.77 4.52
C SER A 155 -6.59 -4.12 3.94
N SER A 156 -7.30 -4.92 4.73
CA SER A 156 -7.96 -6.15 4.24
C SER A 156 -8.99 -5.90 3.12
N LEU A 157 -9.40 -4.66 2.88
CA LEU A 157 -10.31 -4.27 1.80
C LEU A 157 -9.56 -3.71 0.58
N SER A 158 -8.24 -3.65 0.61
CA SER A 158 -7.46 -3.15 -0.53
C SER A 158 -7.52 -4.15 -1.68
N PRO A 159 -7.80 -3.69 -2.91
CA PRO A 159 -7.72 -4.56 -4.08
C PRO A 159 -6.27 -5.00 -4.34
N GLU A 160 -6.10 -6.14 -4.99
CA GLU A 160 -4.78 -6.69 -5.35
C GLU A 160 -4.15 -6.03 -6.60
N ASP A 161 -4.77 -4.99 -7.14
CA ASP A 161 -4.34 -4.31 -8.37
C ASP A 161 -2.90 -3.80 -8.31
N ILE A 162 -2.48 -3.22 -7.15
CA ILE A 162 -1.12 -2.71 -6.97
C ILE A 162 -0.13 -3.87 -6.94
N PRO A 163 -0.24 -4.87 -6.03
CA PRO A 163 0.70 -5.98 -5.99
C PRO A 163 0.84 -6.69 -7.34
N LEU A 164 -0.26 -7.03 -7.98
CA LEU A 164 -0.25 -7.74 -9.27
C LEU A 164 0.44 -6.92 -10.37
N ALA A 165 0.09 -5.64 -10.50
CA ALA A 165 0.71 -4.78 -11.52
C ALA A 165 2.22 -4.59 -11.28
N LEU A 166 2.65 -4.48 -10.02
CA LEU A 166 4.07 -4.35 -9.72
C LEU A 166 4.84 -5.65 -9.97
N GLN A 167 4.25 -6.80 -9.66
CA GLN A 167 4.83 -8.11 -9.99
C GLN A 167 4.98 -8.30 -11.51
N GLU A 168 3.99 -7.89 -12.31
CA GLU A 168 4.07 -7.87 -13.77
C GLU A 168 5.21 -6.95 -14.29
N LEU A 169 5.52 -5.89 -13.56
CA LEU A 169 6.64 -5.00 -13.86
C LEU A 169 8.00 -5.57 -13.40
N GLY A 170 8.02 -6.71 -12.70
CA GLY A 170 9.23 -7.36 -12.22
C GLY A 170 9.73 -6.87 -10.85
N PHE A 171 8.84 -6.27 -10.05
CA PHE A 171 9.11 -5.95 -8.64
C PHE A 171 8.70 -7.10 -7.72
N ASN A 172 9.48 -7.33 -6.69
CA ASN A 172 9.15 -8.28 -5.62
C ASN A 172 8.31 -7.56 -4.57
N VAL A 173 7.03 -7.92 -4.42
CA VAL A 173 6.09 -7.20 -3.56
C VAL A 173 5.77 -8.01 -2.31
N LEU A 174 6.18 -7.49 -1.17
CA LEU A 174 5.73 -7.94 0.14
C LEU A 174 4.45 -7.18 0.49
N SER A 175 3.31 -7.80 0.21
CA SER A 175 1.97 -7.25 0.46
C SER A 175 1.48 -7.70 1.84
N ALA A 176 1.21 -6.75 2.75
CA ALA A 176 0.84 -7.04 4.13
C ALA A 176 -0.49 -6.38 4.53
N VAL A 177 -1.47 -7.18 4.97
CA VAL A 177 -2.70 -6.64 5.58
C VAL A 177 -2.39 -6.24 7.02
N VAL A 178 -2.28 -4.95 7.29
CA VAL A 178 -1.89 -4.42 8.59
C VAL A 178 -3.04 -3.82 9.39
N TYR A 179 -4.19 -3.61 8.77
CA TYR A 179 -5.41 -3.13 9.44
C TYR A 179 -6.69 -3.55 8.73
N ASN A 180 -7.79 -3.60 9.48
CA ASN A 180 -9.13 -3.81 8.95
C ASN A 180 -9.99 -2.55 9.06
N ASN A 181 -10.86 -2.37 8.07
CA ASN A 181 -11.97 -1.41 8.12
C ASN A 181 -13.23 -2.17 8.50
N GLU A 182 -13.76 -1.93 9.68
CA GLU A 182 -14.93 -2.62 10.18
C GLU A 182 -16.06 -1.64 10.53
N LEU A 183 -17.28 -2.14 10.52
CA LEU A 183 -18.40 -1.39 11.09
C LEU A 183 -18.23 -1.37 12.62
N PRO A 184 -18.36 -0.20 13.30
CA PRO A 184 -18.26 -0.13 14.75
C PRO A 184 -19.19 -1.13 15.44
N LYS A 185 -18.72 -1.80 16.50
CA LYS A 185 -19.52 -2.78 17.25
C LYS A 185 -20.84 -2.20 17.80
N ASN A 186 -20.83 -0.91 18.16
CA ASN A 186 -21.99 -0.17 18.66
C ASN A 186 -22.19 1.12 17.84
N PRO A 187 -22.61 1.02 16.58
CA PRO A 187 -22.75 2.17 15.72
C PRO A 187 -23.92 3.06 16.22
N ARG A 188 -23.64 4.36 16.34
CA ARG A 188 -24.69 5.31 16.70
C ARG A 188 -25.55 5.65 15.48
N CYS A 189 -26.74 5.09 15.40
CA CYS A 189 -27.71 5.43 14.39
C CYS A 189 -28.23 6.87 14.60
N VAL A 190 -28.38 7.61 13.52
CA VAL A 190 -28.97 8.94 13.51
C VAL A 190 -30.25 8.94 12.66
N ASN A 191 -31.18 9.85 12.94
CA ASN A 191 -32.36 10.00 12.12
C ASN A 191 -32.00 10.66 10.78
N LEU A 192 -32.04 9.88 9.70
CA LEU A 192 -31.63 10.31 8.37
C LEU A 192 -32.53 11.42 7.78
N ASN A 193 -33.77 11.57 8.25
CA ASN A 193 -34.70 12.61 7.76
C ASN A 193 -34.23 14.02 8.04
N HIS A 194 -33.26 14.19 8.93
CA HIS A 194 -32.70 15.50 9.25
C HIS A 194 -31.57 15.93 8.29
N PHE A 195 -31.15 15.06 7.39
CA PHE A 195 -30.01 15.30 6.49
C PHE A 195 -30.50 15.42 5.05
N LYS A 196 -30.17 16.54 4.41
CA LYS A 196 -30.42 16.78 2.98
C LYS A 196 -29.32 16.15 2.11
N ARG A 197 -28.11 15.96 2.68
CA ARG A 197 -26.93 15.47 1.98
C ARG A 197 -26.19 14.42 2.80
N ILE A 198 -25.68 13.41 2.12
CA ILE A 198 -24.80 12.38 2.69
C ILE A 198 -23.55 12.32 1.83
N VAL A 199 -22.38 12.39 2.47
CA VAL A 199 -21.08 12.31 1.79
C VAL A 199 -20.48 10.93 2.03
N PHE A 200 -20.15 10.25 0.94
CA PHE A 200 -19.40 8.99 0.97
C PHE A 200 -17.98 9.22 0.50
N THR A 201 -17.02 8.82 1.32
CA THR A 201 -15.57 9.01 1.07
C THR A 201 -14.90 7.82 0.43
N SER A 202 -15.55 6.64 0.46
CA SER A 202 -15.05 5.39 -0.12
C SER A 202 -16.21 4.42 -0.40
N PRO A 203 -16.03 3.39 -1.25
CA PRO A 203 -17.02 2.32 -1.45
C PRO A 203 -17.44 1.66 -0.15
N SER A 204 -16.50 1.35 0.74
CA SER A 204 -16.79 0.71 2.04
C SER A 204 -17.69 1.55 2.95
N THR A 205 -17.68 2.89 2.84
CA THR A 205 -18.62 3.74 3.59
C THR A 205 -20.05 3.60 3.08
N ILE A 206 -20.25 3.35 1.79
CA ILE A 206 -21.56 3.04 1.19
C ILE A 206 -22.07 1.71 1.71
N ASP A 207 -21.23 0.67 1.64
CA ASP A 207 -21.57 -0.68 2.09
C ASP A 207 -21.92 -0.72 3.59
N ASN A 208 -21.12 -0.06 4.42
CA ASN A 208 -21.35 0.05 5.85
C ASN A 208 -22.59 0.87 6.16
N PHE A 209 -22.89 1.91 5.38
CA PHE A 209 -24.14 2.64 5.50
C PHE A 209 -25.34 1.75 5.22
N ILE A 210 -25.30 0.94 4.16
CA ILE A 210 -26.38 -0.01 3.83
C ILE A 210 -26.51 -1.11 4.90
N LYS A 211 -25.39 -1.64 5.41
CA LYS A 211 -25.41 -2.60 6.52
C LYS A 211 -26.09 -2.01 7.76
N LEU A 212 -25.87 -0.73 8.04
CA LEU A 212 -26.41 -0.06 9.23
C LEU A 212 -27.88 0.35 9.09
N TYR A 213 -28.26 0.91 7.93
CA TYR A 213 -29.58 1.51 7.71
C TYR A 213 -30.49 0.70 6.81
N GLY A 214 -30.00 -0.41 6.25
CA GLY A 214 -30.73 -1.31 5.37
C GLY A 214 -30.87 -0.81 3.93
N LYS A 215 -30.95 0.51 3.71
CA LYS A 215 -31.08 1.11 2.38
C LYS A 215 -30.60 2.56 2.34
N LEU A 216 -30.33 3.07 1.16
CA LEU A 216 -30.10 4.49 0.92
C LEU A 216 -31.43 5.25 1.00
N PRO A 217 -31.50 6.43 1.66
CA PRO A 217 -32.71 7.25 1.73
C PRO A 217 -33.08 7.83 0.36
N GLU A 218 -34.39 8.05 0.12
CA GLU A 218 -34.90 8.43 -1.21
C GLU A 218 -34.81 9.95 -1.50
N ASN A 219 -34.93 10.76 -0.44
CA ASN A 219 -34.98 12.23 -0.58
C ASN A 219 -33.68 12.91 -0.10
N THR A 220 -32.54 12.29 -0.40
CA THR A 220 -31.24 12.76 0.05
C THR A 220 -30.28 12.84 -1.13
N GLU A 221 -29.57 13.95 -1.23
CA GLU A 221 -28.48 14.11 -2.19
C GLU A 221 -27.25 13.32 -1.70
N PHE A 222 -26.65 12.54 -2.59
CA PHE A 222 -25.40 11.81 -2.30
C PHE A 222 -24.23 12.51 -2.96
N ILE A 223 -23.18 12.75 -2.19
CA ILE A 223 -21.92 13.32 -2.66
C ILE A 223 -20.84 12.26 -2.44
N THR A 224 -20.03 12.01 -3.45
CA THR A 224 -18.93 11.05 -3.37
C THR A 224 -17.57 11.73 -3.51
N ARG A 225 -16.56 11.21 -2.83
CA ARG A 225 -15.18 11.63 -3.00
C ARG A 225 -14.50 10.72 -4.03
N GLY A 226 -14.39 11.22 -5.25
CA GLY A 226 -13.67 10.54 -6.34
C GLY A 226 -14.49 9.54 -7.16
N PRO A 227 -13.97 9.17 -8.34
CA PRO A 227 -14.72 8.42 -9.35
C PRO A 227 -15.03 6.98 -8.95
N ILE A 228 -14.17 6.32 -8.17
CA ILE A 228 -14.36 4.92 -7.73
C ILE A 228 -15.59 4.84 -6.79
N THR A 229 -15.69 5.78 -5.84
CA THR A 229 -16.84 5.83 -4.93
C THR A 229 -18.13 6.18 -5.67
N GLN A 230 -18.04 7.05 -6.68
CA GLN A 230 -19.16 7.39 -7.53
C GLN A 230 -19.68 6.19 -8.31
N ALA A 231 -18.79 5.44 -8.97
CA ALA A 231 -19.15 4.25 -9.74
C ALA A 231 -19.82 3.19 -8.85
N HIS A 232 -19.30 2.96 -7.64
CA HIS A 232 -19.89 2.03 -6.68
C HIS A 232 -21.29 2.47 -6.21
N LEU A 233 -21.47 3.78 -5.94
CA LEU A 233 -22.80 4.33 -5.59
C LEU A 233 -23.82 4.11 -6.72
N GLU A 234 -23.44 4.36 -7.97
CA GLU A 234 -24.29 4.15 -9.13
C GLU A 234 -24.69 2.69 -9.31
N GLU A 235 -23.78 1.75 -9.07
CA GLU A 235 -24.06 0.32 -9.10
C GLU A 235 -25.11 -0.06 -8.06
N VAL A 236 -24.92 0.39 -6.82
CA VAL A 236 -25.87 0.16 -5.72
C VAL A 236 -27.27 0.74 -6.04
N LEU A 237 -27.32 1.94 -6.62
CA LEU A 237 -28.59 2.57 -7.01
C LEU A 237 -29.30 1.83 -8.17
N LYS A 238 -28.53 1.26 -9.14
CA LYS A 238 -29.08 0.44 -10.25
C LYS A 238 -29.72 -0.85 -9.75
N VAL A 239 -29.09 -1.51 -8.80
CA VAL A 239 -29.65 -2.76 -8.19
C VAL A 239 -30.97 -2.48 -7.47
N LYS A 240 -31.14 -1.30 -6.86
CA LYS A 240 -32.38 -0.88 -6.19
C LYS A 240 -33.53 -0.70 -7.18
N ASN A 241 -33.28 -0.21 -8.38
CA ASN A 241 -34.32 0.06 -9.39
C ASN A 241 -34.78 -1.18 -10.17
N LYS A 242 -34.17 -2.35 -9.93
CA LYS A 242 -34.54 -3.64 -10.56
C LYS A 242 -35.40 -4.54 -9.65
N LYS A 243 -35.68 -4.13 -8.42
CA LYS A 243 -36.60 -4.81 -7.48
C LYS A 243 -37.86 -3.98 -7.28
#